data_696bb8dccf8f10ea3ee01bc07ed8d5d4
#
_entry.id   696bb8dccf8f10ea3ee01bc07ed8d5d4
#
_cell.length_a   1.000
_cell.length_b   1.000
_cell.length_c   1.000
_cell.angle_alpha   90.00
_cell.angle_beta   90.00
_cell.angle_gamma   90.00
#
_symmetry.space_group_name_H-M   'P 1'
#
loop_
_entity.id
_entity.type
_entity.pdbx_description
1 polymer ?
#
loop_
_entity_poly.entity_id
_entity_poly.type
_entity_poly.pdbx_seq_one_letter_code
_entity_poly.pdbx_strand_id
1 'polypeptide(L)'
;MAQPTSRKPSDTHAQPAGFPARRAALRLLDAVLRRGLPLEQALGSATKDIPLPADRALAHWITALVLRHMADLDALIDSATRQRLPDDSKARMVLRLALAQALLLETPHHAVVATALPLVDGGPRKLVHGVLSALLKRGGKLPAVAQLPDAVELRWGAQWGEEVVEAARGLIAQRPPLDLSLRDAAATADWVAQLGGISLAPGHVRLPAESAVTELPGFGTGDWWVQDLAASLPARLLGQGKGGRALDLCAAPGGKTMQLVSAGWDAVSVDQSERRTERLRANLERTGLSATVVSANLLDWTPDRAADAILLDAPCSATGIFRRHPDVIHRVGPRQIAELAELQAKLLDRALDWLTPGGNLVYATCSLEPQEGEAQIEAMLARRSEVRLAEIDAAALPEGIVPSGTGTIRTLPGTLAAQGGLDGFFMALLTKD
;
A
#
# COMPACT_ATOMS: atom_id res chain seq x y z
N MET A 1 63.53 -34.41 7.29
CA MET A 1 62.88 -33.13 7.78
C MET A 1 62.22 -32.50 6.60
N ALA A 2 60.89 -32.67 6.50
CA ALA A 2 60.07 -32.08 5.48
C ALA A 2 59.45 -30.78 6.03
N GLN A 3 59.65 -29.65 5.32
CA GLN A 3 59.10 -28.36 5.66
C GLN A 3 57.59 -28.34 5.34
N PRO A 4 56.71 -27.73 6.20
CA PRO A 4 55.31 -27.60 5.92
C PRO A 4 55.08 -26.48 4.88
N THR A 5 54.42 -26.81 3.78
CA THR A 5 53.95 -25.87 2.79
C THR A 5 52.87 -24.99 3.38
N SER A 6 53.15 -23.68 3.50
CA SER A 6 52.20 -22.67 3.90
C SER A 6 51.06 -22.56 2.84
N ARG A 7 49.85 -22.97 3.21
CA ARG A 7 48.63 -22.61 2.47
C ARG A 7 48.49 -21.08 2.48
N LYS A 8 48.54 -20.47 1.30
CA LYS A 8 48.12 -19.07 1.12
C LYS A 8 46.68 -18.89 1.58
N PRO A 9 46.35 -17.81 2.31
CA PRO A 9 44.96 -17.50 2.61
C PRO A 9 44.17 -17.28 1.31
N SER A 10 43.03 -17.92 1.20
CA SER A 10 42.09 -17.68 0.09
C SER A 10 41.72 -16.21 0.04
N ASP A 11 42.01 -15.56 -1.11
CA ASP A 11 41.53 -14.21 -1.43
C ASP A 11 40.02 -14.15 -1.25
N THR A 12 39.58 -13.67 -0.12
CA THR A 12 38.20 -13.21 0.10
C THR A 12 38.05 -11.98 -0.79
N HIS A 13 37.59 -12.18 -2.04
CA HIS A 13 37.21 -11.07 -2.92
C HIS A 13 36.23 -10.19 -2.14
N ALA A 14 36.66 -8.99 -1.77
CA ALA A 14 35.82 -8.00 -1.13
C ALA A 14 34.56 -7.79 -2.00
N GLN A 15 33.42 -7.96 -1.39
CA GLN A 15 32.14 -7.79 -2.10
C GLN A 15 32.05 -6.37 -2.65
N PRO A 16 31.54 -6.17 -3.88
CA PRO A 16 31.38 -4.83 -4.46
C PRO A 16 30.55 -3.91 -3.55
N ALA A 17 30.88 -2.63 -3.52
CA ALA A 17 30.12 -1.64 -2.77
C ALA A 17 28.62 -1.69 -3.17
N GLY A 18 27.71 -1.64 -2.18
CA GLY A 18 26.28 -1.75 -2.39
C GLY A 18 25.75 -3.15 -2.73
N PHE A 19 26.59 -4.20 -2.77
CA PHE A 19 26.14 -5.57 -3.00
C PHE A 19 25.14 -6.07 -1.93
N PRO A 20 25.29 -5.76 -0.62
CA PRO A 20 24.30 -6.16 0.41
C PRO A 20 22.90 -5.67 0.10
N ALA A 21 22.73 -4.41 -0.34
CA ALA A 21 21.43 -3.85 -0.73
C ALA A 21 20.81 -4.61 -1.91
N ARG A 22 21.59 -4.98 -2.94
CA ARG A 22 21.11 -5.74 -4.11
C ARG A 22 20.72 -7.17 -3.75
N ARG A 23 21.47 -7.78 -2.84
CA ARG A 23 21.13 -9.12 -2.31
C ARG A 23 19.84 -9.07 -1.50
N ALA A 24 19.61 -8.02 -0.72
CA ALA A 24 18.36 -7.82 0.01
C ALA A 24 17.18 -7.55 -0.97
N ALA A 25 17.39 -6.75 -2.01
CA ALA A 25 16.38 -6.53 -3.04
C ALA A 25 15.97 -7.84 -3.74
N LEU A 26 16.92 -8.72 -4.02
CA LEU A 26 16.62 -10.05 -4.57
C LEU A 26 15.79 -10.89 -3.60
N ARG A 27 16.11 -10.87 -2.28
CA ARG A 27 15.31 -11.54 -1.25
C ARG A 27 13.90 -10.96 -1.14
N LEU A 28 13.74 -9.66 -1.30
CA LEU A 28 12.45 -8.99 -1.31
C LEU A 28 11.60 -9.41 -2.51
N LEU A 29 12.17 -9.43 -3.72
CA LEU A 29 11.46 -9.92 -4.90
C LEU A 29 11.04 -11.37 -4.75
N ASP A 30 11.91 -12.24 -4.23
CA ASP A 30 11.57 -13.64 -3.94
C ASP A 30 10.43 -13.74 -2.91
N ALA A 31 10.45 -12.89 -1.87
CA ALA A 31 9.38 -12.86 -0.87
C ALA A 31 8.03 -12.46 -1.45
N VAL A 32 8.01 -11.45 -2.32
CA VAL A 32 6.79 -10.96 -2.96
C VAL A 32 6.30 -11.94 -4.02
N LEU A 33 7.15 -12.26 -5.02
CA LEU A 33 6.71 -12.96 -6.23
C LEU A 33 6.54 -14.47 -6.07
N ARG A 34 7.31 -15.12 -5.18
CA ARG A 34 7.24 -16.57 -4.97
C ARG A 34 6.50 -16.97 -3.70
N ARG A 35 6.62 -16.17 -2.61
CA ARG A 35 5.99 -16.47 -1.32
C ARG A 35 4.71 -15.66 -1.06
N GLY A 36 4.36 -14.71 -1.95
CA GLY A 36 3.16 -13.87 -1.83
C GLY A 36 3.16 -12.92 -0.63
N LEU A 37 4.32 -12.64 -0.03
CA LEU A 37 4.40 -11.76 1.14
C LEU A 37 4.31 -10.29 0.73
N PRO A 38 3.59 -9.45 1.49
CA PRO A 38 3.66 -8.00 1.32
C PRO A 38 5.10 -7.48 1.44
N LEU A 39 5.48 -6.54 0.57
CA LEU A 39 6.83 -5.97 0.52
C LEU A 39 7.27 -5.41 1.88
N GLU A 40 6.40 -4.65 2.53
CA GLU A 40 6.66 -4.05 3.84
C GLU A 40 6.86 -5.09 4.95
N GLN A 41 6.11 -6.20 4.88
CA GLN A 41 6.27 -7.29 5.85
C GLN A 41 7.61 -8.01 5.67
N ALA A 42 8.06 -8.17 4.42
CA ALA A 42 9.31 -8.84 4.10
C ALA A 42 10.55 -7.98 4.40
N LEU A 43 10.40 -6.64 4.44
CA LEU A 43 11.52 -5.69 4.52
C LEU A 43 12.45 -5.94 5.70
N GLY A 44 11.89 -6.07 6.90
CA GLY A 44 12.69 -6.28 8.12
C GLY A 44 13.57 -7.54 8.06
N SER A 45 13.01 -8.65 7.59
CA SER A 45 13.74 -9.92 7.49
C SER A 45 14.77 -9.93 6.37
N ALA A 46 14.46 -9.31 5.22
CA ALA A 46 15.37 -9.26 4.08
C ALA A 46 16.58 -8.35 4.31
N THR A 47 16.42 -7.32 5.14
CA THR A 47 17.44 -6.30 5.41
C THR A 47 18.10 -6.40 6.79
N LYS A 48 17.82 -7.45 7.57
CA LYS A 48 18.29 -7.60 8.95
C LYS A 48 19.83 -7.49 9.10
N ASP A 49 20.56 -7.96 8.08
CA ASP A 49 22.02 -7.98 8.05
C ASP A 49 22.63 -6.67 7.49
N ILE A 50 21.81 -5.67 7.18
CA ILE A 50 22.24 -4.39 6.63
C ILE A 50 22.24 -3.32 7.73
N PRO A 51 23.42 -2.83 8.17
CA PRO A 51 23.48 -1.87 9.26
C PRO A 51 23.00 -0.47 8.83
N LEU A 52 23.33 -0.04 7.60
CA LEU A 52 23.07 1.32 7.12
C LEU A 52 21.60 1.49 6.69
N PRO A 53 20.86 2.47 7.27
CA PRO A 53 19.49 2.76 6.86
C PRO A 53 19.37 3.10 5.37
N ALA A 54 20.33 3.83 4.79
CA ALA A 54 20.35 4.17 3.38
C ALA A 54 20.40 2.94 2.46
N ASP A 55 21.17 1.90 2.82
CA ASP A 55 21.23 0.65 2.06
C ASP A 55 19.94 -0.16 2.17
N ARG A 56 19.24 -0.11 3.33
CA ARG A 56 17.92 -0.71 3.50
C ARG A 56 16.88 0.01 2.63
N ALA A 57 16.91 1.34 2.63
CA ALA A 57 16.05 2.16 1.79
C ALA A 57 16.33 1.90 0.29
N LEU A 58 17.59 1.75 -0.11
CA LEU A 58 17.97 1.42 -1.48
C LEU A 58 17.45 0.04 -1.90
N ALA A 59 17.55 -0.97 -1.03
CA ALA A 59 17.01 -2.31 -1.31
C ALA A 59 15.50 -2.27 -1.55
N HIS A 60 14.76 -1.57 -0.68
CA HIS A 60 13.32 -1.36 -0.83
C HIS A 60 13.02 -0.63 -2.14
N TRP A 61 13.73 0.47 -2.42
CA TRP A 61 13.51 1.31 -3.59
C TRP A 61 13.74 0.56 -4.92
N ILE A 62 14.85 -0.18 -5.04
CA ILE A 62 15.11 -1.00 -6.24
C ILE A 62 13.99 -2.04 -6.42
N THR A 63 13.53 -2.68 -5.34
CA THR A 63 12.43 -3.65 -5.40
C THR A 63 11.13 -3.02 -5.85
N ALA A 64 10.77 -1.87 -5.28
CA ALA A 64 9.57 -1.14 -5.67
C ALA A 64 9.60 -0.71 -7.14
N LEU A 65 10.74 -0.25 -7.65
CA LEU A 65 10.92 0.08 -9.07
C LEU A 65 10.72 -1.12 -9.99
N VAL A 66 11.27 -2.28 -9.62
CA VAL A 66 11.04 -3.52 -10.37
C VAL A 66 9.56 -3.86 -10.41
N LEU A 67 8.86 -3.79 -9.28
CA LEU A 67 7.43 -4.12 -9.21
C LEU A 67 6.56 -3.13 -10.01
N ARG A 68 6.94 -1.84 -10.06
CA ARG A 68 6.25 -0.82 -10.85
C ARG A 68 6.36 -1.03 -12.35
N HIS A 69 7.50 -1.53 -12.82
CA HIS A 69 7.85 -1.67 -14.23
C HIS A 69 8.06 -3.13 -14.64
N MET A 70 7.48 -4.09 -13.90
CA MET A 70 7.82 -5.51 -14.08
C MET A 70 7.45 -6.02 -15.47
N ALA A 71 6.27 -5.66 -15.98
CA ALA A 71 5.83 -6.07 -17.32
C ALA A 71 6.77 -5.53 -18.40
N ASP A 72 7.16 -4.26 -18.32
CA ASP A 72 8.08 -3.63 -19.26
C ASP A 72 9.50 -4.19 -19.20
N LEU A 73 9.99 -4.46 -17.99
CA LEU A 73 11.29 -5.09 -17.77
C LEU A 73 11.31 -6.50 -18.34
N ASP A 74 10.22 -7.25 -18.18
CA ASP A 74 10.08 -8.59 -18.72
C ASP A 74 10.03 -8.62 -20.25
N ALA A 75 9.27 -7.71 -20.87
CA ALA A 75 9.23 -7.56 -22.32
C ALA A 75 10.63 -7.22 -22.86
N LEU A 76 11.37 -6.35 -22.17
CA LEU A 76 12.74 -6.00 -22.55
C LEU A 76 13.69 -7.21 -22.42
N ILE A 77 13.62 -7.99 -21.36
CA ILE A 77 14.42 -9.23 -21.16
C ILE A 77 14.11 -10.23 -22.26
N ASP A 78 12.82 -10.48 -22.52
CA ASP A 78 12.37 -11.45 -23.50
C ASP A 78 12.80 -11.08 -24.94
N SER A 79 12.92 -9.77 -25.25
CA SER A 79 13.47 -9.29 -26.53
C SER A 79 14.95 -9.63 -26.77
N ALA A 80 15.68 -10.00 -25.73
CA ALA A 80 17.11 -10.31 -25.77
C ALA A 80 17.42 -11.79 -25.44
N THR A 81 16.41 -12.62 -25.22
CA THR A 81 16.54 -14.05 -24.94
C THR A 81 15.95 -14.88 -26.08
N ARG A 82 16.60 -16.01 -26.41
CA ARG A 82 16.08 -16.93 -27.45
C ARG A 82 14.81 -17.68 -26.99
N GLN A 83 14.72 -17.94 -25.71
CA GLN A 83 13.58 -18.57 -25.05
C GLN A 83 13.22 -17.75 -23.82
N ARG A 84 11.93 -17.60 -23.57
CA ARG A 84 11.44 -16.93 -22.36
C ARG A 84 11.99 -17.61 -21.11
N LEU A 85 12.58 -16.86 -20.22
CA LEU A 85 13.01 -17.34 -18.92
C LEU A 85 11.77 -17.54 -18.02
N PRO A 86 11.74 -18.59 -17.17
CA PRO A 86 10.67 -18.76 -16.20
C PRO A 86 10.54 -17.50 -15.34
N ASP A 87 9.31 -17.09 -15.03
CA ASP A 87 9.01 -15.83 -14.35
C ASP A 87 9.61 -15.76 -12.94
N ASP A 88 9.73 -16.89 -12.28
CA ASP A 88 10.30 -17.07 -10.95
C ASP A 88 11.78 -17.45 -10.95
N SER A 89 12.44 -17.54 -12.11
CA SER A 89 13.86 -17.90 -12.17
C SER A 89 14.73 -16.80 -11.54
N LYS A 90 15.75 -17.23 -10.79
CA LYS A 90 16.73 -16.32 -10.18
C LYS A 90 17.41 -15.42 -11.23
N ALA A 91 17.68 -15.95 -12.44
CA ALA A 91 18.27 -15.18 -13.53
C ALA A 91 17.37 -14.02 -13.97
N ARG A 92 16.04 -14.27 -14.15
CA ARG A 92 15.07 -13.22 -14.53
C ARG A 92 14.98 -12.17 -13.42
N MET A 93 14.88 -12.57 -12.14
CA MET A 93 14.84 -11.63 -11.03
C MET A 93 16.10 -10.73 -10.96
N VAL A 94 17.28 -11.31 -11.20
CA VAL A 94 18.53 -10.52 -11.22
C VAL A 94 18.58 -9.59 -12.44
N LEU A 95 18.09 -9.99 -13.59
CA LEU A 95 17.97 -9.12 -14.77
C LEU A 95 17.00 -7.96 -14.52
N ARG A 96 15.83 -8.21 -13.94
CA ARG A 96 14.87 -7.17 -13.52
C ARG A 96 15.54 -6.13 -12.61
N LEU A 97 16.26 -6.58 -11.57
CA LEU A 97 16.98 -5.70 -10.63
C LEU A 97 18.09 -4.89 -11.34
N ALA A 98 18.85 -5.52 -12.23
CA ALA A 98 19.93 -4.88 -12.93
C ALA A 98 19.43 -3.82 -13.91
N LEU A 99 18.39 -4.15 -14.68
CA LEU A 99 17.80 -3.22 -15.65
C LEU A 99 17.08 -2.05 -14.97
N ALA A 100 16.34 -2.30 -13.89
CA ALA A 100 15.72 -1.21 -13.11
C ALA A 100 16.76 -0.21 -12.60
N GLN A 101 17.92 -0.69 -12.12
CA GLN A 101 19.01 0.20 -11.70
C GLN A 101 19.64 0.96 -12.87
N ALA A 102 19.87 0.29 -14.00
CA ALA A 102 20.49 0.94 -15.16
C ALA A 102 19.56 1.98 -15.80
N LEU A 103 18.26 1.67 -15.94
CA LEU A 103 17.33 2.45 -16.75
C LEU A 103 16.50 3.47 -15.96
N LEU A 104 16.27 3.21 -14.66
CA LEU A 104 15.43 4.06 -13.80
C LEU A 104 16.22 4.80 -12.71
N LEU A 105 17.37 4.25 -12.29
CA LEU A 105 18.28 4.90 -11.33
C LEU A 105 19.55 5.43 -11.97
N GLU A 106 19.67 5.31 -13.30
CA GLU A 106 20.85 5.77 -14.07
C GLU A 106 22.18 5.28 -13.49
N THR A 107 22.15 4.12 -12.81
CA THR A 107 23.34 3.53 -12.21
C THR A 107 24.35 3.19 -13.32
N PRO A 108 25.63 3.57 -13.20
CA PRO A 108 26.63 3.28 -14.21
C PRO A 108 26.70 1.79 -14.56
N HIS A 109 26.74 1.45 -15.85
CA HIS A 109 26.64 0.07 -16.35
C HIS A 109 27.65 -0.88 -15.71
N HIS A 110 28.91 -0.42 -15.49
CA HIS A 110 29.94 -1.22 -14.83
C HIS A 110 29.57 -1.58 -13.38
N ALA A 111 28.93 -0.66 -12.64
CA ALA A 111 28.50 -0.88 -11.26
C ALA A 111 27.30 -1.83 -11.22
N VAL A 112 26.36 -1.71 -12.18
CA VAL A 112 25.24 -2.64 -12.33
C VAL A 112 25.74 -4.05 -12.57
N VAL A 113 26.66 -4.25 -13.53
CA VAL A 113 27.22 -5.57 -13.86
C VAL A 113 28.00 -6.14 -12.66
N ALA A 114 28.82 -5.32 -12.01
CA ALA A 114 29.65 -5.74 -10.86
C ALA A 114 28.79 -6.23 -9.68
N THR A 115 27.61 -5.63 -9.47
CA THR A 115 26.72 -6.00 -8.35
C THR A 115 25.69 -7.08 -8.72
N ALA A 116 25.32 -7.23 -9.99
CA ALA A 116 24.35 -8.23 -10.45
C ALA A 116 24.97 -9.64 -10.60
N LEU A 117 26.16 -9.74 -11.20
CA LEU A 117 26.76 -11.05 -11.51
C LEU A 117 27.08 -11.91 -10.27
N PRO A 118 27.49 -11.36 -9.10
CA PRO A 118 27.66 -12.16 -7.89
C PRO A 118 26.35 -12.68 -7.29
N LEU A 119 25.18 -12.21 -7.73
CA LEU A 119 23.87 -12.71 -7.28
C LEU A 119 23.51 -14.05 -7.93
N VAL A 120 24.17 -14.45 -9.01
CA VAL A 120 23.94 -15.70 -9.75
C VAL A 120 25.23 -16.47 -9.94
N ASP A 121 25.14 -17.81 -9.95
CA ASP A 121 26.26 -18.71 -10.08
C ASP A 121 26.15 -19.57 -11.35
N GLY A 122 27.26 -20.16 -11.81
CA GLY A 122 27.31 -21.15 -12.87
C GLY A 122 26.80 -20.67 -14.24
N GLY A 123 26.01 -21.49 -14.92
CA GLY A 123 25.43 -21.24 -16.24
C GLY A 123 24.57 -19.97 -16.30
N PRO A 124 23.64 -19.75 -15.35
CA PRO A 124 22.85 -18.53 -15.28
C PRO A 124 23.66 -17.23 -15.24
N ARG A 125 24.88 -17.24 -14.70
CA ARG A 125 25.76 -16.06 -14.67
C ARG A 125 26.17 -15.60 -16.07
N LYS A 126 26.51 -16.57 -16.97
CA LYS A 126 26.85 -16.26 -18.36
C LYS A 126 25.64 -15.70 -19.11
N LEU A 127 24.47 -16.26 -18.89
CA LEU A 127 23.20 -15.80 -19.46
C LEU A 127 22.90 -14.35 -19.02
N VAL A 128 22.91 -14.08 -17.72
CA VAL A 128 22.66 -12.73 -17.18
C VAL A 128 23.65 -11.73 -17.75
N HIS A 129 24.95 -12.06 -17.81
CA HIS A 129 25.96 -11.19 -18.40
C HIS A 129 25.68 -10.91 -19.89
N GLY A 130 25.35 -11.94 -20.67
CA GLY A 130 25.10 -11.82 -22.12
C GLY A 130 23.88 -10.94 -22.40
N VAL A 131 22.74 -11.23 -21.73
CA VAL A 131 21.48 -10.50 -21.89
C VAL A 131 21.66 -9.03 -21.46
N LEU A 132 22.21 -8.80 -20.27
CA LEU A 132 22.42 -7.45 -19.74
C LEU A 132 23.34 -6.62 -20.65
N SER A 133 24.46 -7.20 -21.09
CA SER A 133 25.39 -6.52 -22.00
C SER A 133 24.76 -6.19 -23.35
N ALA A 134 23.95 -7.10 -23.90
CA ALA A 134 23.25 -6.86 -25.17
C ALA A 134 22.23 -5.71 -25.04
N LEU A 135 21.43 -5.71 -23.97
CA LEU A 135 20.42 -4.69 -23.73
C LEU A 135 21.03 -3.30 -23.48
N LEU A 136 22.05 -3.22 -22.64
CA LEU A 136 22.73 -1.95 -22.33
C LEU A 136 23.46 -1.37 -23.57
N LYS A 137 24.09 -2.22 -24.39
CA LYS A 137 24.74 -1.79 -25.64
C LYS A 137 23.75 -1.29 -26.69
N ARG A 138 22.53 -1.86 -26.76
CA ARG A 138 21.48 -1.42 -27.68
C ARG A 138 20.79 -0.13 -27.23
N GLY A 139 21.10 0.38 -26.04
CA GLY A 139 20.39 1.51 -25.47
C GLY A 139 18.92 1.17 -25.16
N GLY A 140 18.67 -0.03 -24.59
CA GLY A 140 17.32 -0.46 -24.22
C GLY A 140 16.63 0.60 -23.36
N LYS A 141 15.35 0.86 -23.65
CA LYS A 141 14.53 1.85 -22.94
C LYS A 141 13.22 1.19 -22.53
N LEU A 142 12.67 1.67 -21.44
CA LEU A 142 11.30 1.35 -21.03
C LEU A 142 10.32 2.30 -21.74
N PRO A 143 9.05 1.89 -21.93
CA PRO A 143 8.03 2.78 -22.47
C PRO A 143 7.79 3.97 -21.52
N ALA A 144 7.25 5.06 -22.08
CA ALA A 144 6.94 6.26 -21.29
C ALA A 144 5.78 6.03 -20.29
N VAL A 145 4.89 5.11 -20.62
CA VAL A 145 3.76 4.70 -19.78
C VAL A 145 3.99 3.24 -19.40
N ALA A 146 4.01 2.95 -18.09
CA ALA A 146 4.21 1.60 -17.58
C ALA A 146 3.01 0.69 -17.91
N GLN A 147 3.27 -0.58 -18.16
CA GLN A 147 2.24 -1.61 -18.34
C GLN A 147 1.93 -2.28 -17.00
N LEU A 148 0.67 -2.59 -16.78
CA LEU A 148 0.24 -3.42 -15.66
C LEU A 148 0.33 -4.92 -16.05
N PRO A 149 0.28 -5.85 -15.09
CA PRO A 149 0.13 -7.26 -15.42
C PRO A 149 -1.15 -7.53 -16.20
N ASP A 150 -1.09 -8.33 -17.27
CA ASP A 150 -2.23 -8.63 -18.16
C ASP A 150 -3.50 -9.02 -17.41
N ALA A 151 -3.38 -9.86 -16.37
CA ALA A 151 -4.52 -10.31 -15.57
C ALA A 151 -5.19 -9.16 -14.79
N VAL A 152 -4.44 -8.12 -14.44
CA VAL A 152 -4.95 -6.92 -13.78
C VAL A 152 -5.65 -6.02 -14.80
N GLU A 153 -5.03 -5.79 -15.95
CA GLU A 153 -5.60 -4.99 -17.03
C GLU A 153 -6.93 -5.55 -17.51
N LEU A 154 -6.98 -6.87 -17.78
CA LEU A 154 -8.20 -7.57 -18.19
C LEU A 154 -9.31 -7.43 -17.12
N ARG A 155 -8.98 -7.62 -15.85
CA ARG A 155 -9.95 -7.56 -14.76
C ARG A 155 -10.49 -6.15 -14.54
N TRP A 156 -9.59 -5.16 -14.46
CA TRP A 156 -9.99 -3.77 -14.25
C TRP A 156 -10.63 -3.16 -15.49
N GLY A 157 -10.16 -3.49 -16.70
CA GLY A 157 -10.77 -3.06 -17.96
C GLY A 157 -12.20 -3.56 -18.13
N ALA A 158 -12.45 -4.84 -17.80
CA ALA A 158 -13.79 -5.42 -17.84
C ALA A 158 -14.76 -4.77 -16.82
N GLN A 159 -14.25 -4.31 -15.67
CA GLN A 159 -15.06 -3.77 -14.59
C GLN A 159 -15.24 -2.25 -14.67
N TRP A 160 -14.16 -1.53 -14.97
CA TRP A 160 -14.10 -0.07 -14.84
C TRP A 160 -13.86 0.65 -16.17
N GLY A 161 -13.61 -0.08 -17.24
CA GLY A 161 -13.29 0.46 -18.56
C GLY A 161 -11.82 0.82 -18.76
N GLU A 162 -11.47 1.08 -20.03
CA GLU A 162 -10.09 1.33 -20.46
C GLU A 162 -9.51 2.63 -19.89
N GLU A 163 -10.34 3.65 -19.67
CA GLU A 163 -9.89 4.94 -19.10
C GLU A 163 -9.29 4.76 -17.69
N VAL A 164 -9.87 3.86 -16.88
CA VAL A 164 -9.35 3.54 -15.53
C VAL A 164 -8.04 2.76 -15.62
N VAL A 165 -7.91 1.85 -16.58
CA VAL A 165 -6.67 1.11 -16.84
C VAL A 165 -5.55 2.06 -17.26
N GLU A 166 -5.82 2.97 -18.18
CA GLU A 166 -4.87 3.98 -18.66
C GLU A 166 -4.40 4.90 -17.51
N ALA A 167 -5.34 5.37 -16.69
CA ALA A 167 -5.02 6.14 -15.50
C ALA A 167 -4.15 5.33 -14.50
N ALA A 168 -4.44 4.05 -14.32
CA ALA A 168 -3.66 3.17 -13.46
C ALA A 168 -2.23 2.96 -13.98
N ARG A 169 -2.06 2.79 -15.29
CA ARG A 169 -0.74 2.73 -15.96
C ARG A 169 0.08 4.00 -15.70
N GLY A 170 -0.56 5.19 -15.76
CA GLY A 170 0.08 6.45 -15.42
C GLY A 170 0.50 6.55 -13.95
N LEU A 171 -0.36 6.09 -13.05
CA LEU A 171 -0.14 6.16 -11.60
C LEU A 171 0.91 5.17 -11.09
N ILE A 172 1.00 3.97 -11.67
CA ILE A 172 1.96 2.95 -11.19
C ILE A 172 3.41 3.39 -11.41
N ALA A 173 3.69 4.10 -12.49
CA ALA A 173 5.04 4.57 -12.81
C ALA A 173 5.55 5.65 -11.86
N GLN A 174 4.65 6.38 -11.19
CA GLN A 174 4.99 7.56 -10.40
C GLN A 174 4.96 7.26 -8.89
N ARG A 175 5.73 8.02 -8.14
CA ARG A 175 5.56 8.09 -6.68
C ARG A 175 4.33 8.93 -6.38
N PRO A 176 3.39 8.42 -5.57
CA PRO A 176 2.25 9.23 -5.15
C PRO A 176 2.70 10.37 -4.22
N PRO A 177 1.98 11.51 -4.22
CA PRO A 177 2.22 12.58 -3.26
C PRO A 177 2.08 12.08 -1.82
N LEU A 178 2.65 12.82 -0.89
CA LEU A 178 2.53 12.56 0.54
C LEU A 178 1.32 13.31 1.08
N ASP A 179 0.33 12.57 1.56
CA ASP A 179 -0.86 13.14 2.21
C ASP A 179 -0.75 13.04 3.73
N LEU A 180 -1.12 14.11 4.41
CA LEU A 180 -1.17 14.24 5.85
C LEU A 180 -2.61 14.49 6.29
N SER A 181 -3.04 13.79 7.34
CA SER A 181 -4.25 14.12 8.10
C SER A 181 -3.87 14.89 9.34
N LEU A 182 -4.52 16.01 9.59
CA LEU A 182 -4.25 16.88 10.73
C LEU A 182 -5.08 16.47 11.95
N ARG A 183 -4.47 16.62 13.14
CA ARG A 183 -5.17 16.45 14.42
C ARG A 183 -6.25 17.51 14.62
N ASP A 184 -5.96 18.76 14.23
CA ASP A 184 -6.89 19.87 14.25
C ASP A 184 -7.19 20.34 12.81
N ALA A 185 -8.39 20.09 12.33
CA ALA A 185 -8.82 20.49 11.00
C ALA A 185 -8.92 22.02 10.84
N ALA A 186 -9.10 22.79 11.92
CA ALA A 186 -9.15 24.24 11.86
C ALA A 186 -7.78 24.85 11.50
N ALA A 187 -6.69 24.17 11.82
CA ALA A 187 -5.32 24.61 11.54
C ALA A 187 -4.85 24.32 10.10
N THR A 188 -5.76 23.94 9.18
CA THR A 188 -5.39 23.52 7.81
C THR A 188 -4.59 24.59 7.07
N ALA A 189 -5.04 25.85 7.09
CA ALA A 189 -4.38 26.93 6.37
C ALA A 189 -2.96 27.21 6.89
N ASP A 190 -2.77 27.14 8.21
CA ASP A 190 -1.48 27.35 8.86
C ASP A 190 -0.49 26.24 8.48
N TRP A 191 -0.93 24.97 8.50
CA TRP A 191 -0.10 23.85 8.10
C TRP A 191 0.24 23.85 6.61
N VAL A 192 -0.69 24.25 5.74
CA VAL A 192 -0.41 24.45 4.31
C VAL A 192 0.69 25.48 4.12
N ALA A 193 0.59 26.62 4.80
CA ALA A 193 1.60 27.70 4.73
C ALA A 193 2.96 27.23 5.28
N GLN A 194 2.97 26.53 6.41
CA GLN A 194 4.19 26.09 7.09
C GLN A 194 4.93 24.98 6.32
N LEU A 195 4.20 24.04 5.71
CA LEU A 195 4.78 22.90 5.02
C LEU A 195 4.98 23.13 3.52
N GLY A 196 4.44 24.23 2.96
CA GLY A 196 4.54 24.55 1.53
C GLY A 196 3.73 23.59 0.65
N GLY A 197 2.62 23.03 1.17
CA GLY A 197 1.77 22.10 0.48
C GLY A 197 0.50 22.73 -0.09
N ILE A 198 -0.45 21.85 -0.49
CA ILE A 198 -1.82 22.22 -0.86
C ILE A 198 -2.81 21.46 0.03
N SER A 199 -4.03 21.96 0.13
CA SER A 199 -5.13 21.23 0.79
C SER A 199 -6.24 20.91 -0.19
N LEU A 200 -6.80 19.70 -0.09
CA LEU A 200 -7.95 19.24 -0.86
C LEU A 200 -9.20 19.07 0.01
N ALA A 201 -9.06 19.21 1.32
CA ALA A 201 -10.16 19.16 2.29
C ALA A 201 -9.72 19.74 3.63
N PRO A 202 -10.63 20.23 4.49
CA PRO A 202 -10.30 20.57 5.86
C PRO A 202 -9.59 19.41 6.57
N GLY A 203 -8.51 19.69 7.32
CA GLY A 203 -7.72 18.67 8.00
C GLY A 203 -6.85 17.81 7.09
N HIS A 204 -6.58 18.25 5.86
CA HIS A 204 -5.70 17.57 4.92
C HIS A 204 -4.62 18.50 4.38
N VAL A 205 -3.38 17.98 4.25
CA VAL A 205 -2.28 18.64 3.54
C VAL A 205 -1.61 17.65 2.61
N ARG A 206 -1.40 18.03 1.34
CA ARG A 206 -0.67 17.25 0.34
C ARG A 206 0.68 17.89 0.04
N LEU A 207 1.73 17.08 0.09
CA LEU A 207 3.12 17.45 -0.14
C LEU A 207 3.71 16.66 -1.32
N PRO A 208 4.85 17.11 -1.89
CA PRO A 208 5.60 16.32 -2.86
C PRO A 208 6.01 14.93 -2.32
N ALA A 209 6.15 13.96 -3.23
CA ALA A 209 6.45 12.57 -2.92
C ALA A 209 7.81 12.36 -2.18
N GLU A 210 8.76 13.27 -2.38
CA GLU A 210 10.13 13.21 -1.85
C GLU A 210 10.27 13.76 -0.44
N SER A 211 9.17 14.20 0.18
CA SER A 211 9.19 14.82 1.52
C SER A 211 9.67 13.85 2.59
N ALA A 212 10.66 14.26 3.38
CA ALA A 212 11.24 13.47 4.48
C ALA A 212 10.33 13.55 5.73
N VAL A 213 9.37 12.64 5.85
CA VAL A 213 8.28 12.65 6.85
C VAL A 213 8.75 12.98 8.26
N THR A 214 9.80 12.32 8.73
CA THR A 214 10.29 12.47 10.13
C THR A 214 11.01 13.80 10.39
N GLU A 215 11.37 14.52 9.34
CA GLU A 215 12.04 15.82 9.41
C GLU A 215 11.06 16.99 9.27
N LEU A 216 9.83 16.72 8.85
CA LEU A 216 8.81 17.75 8.68
C LEU A 216 8.35 18.30 10.03
N PRO A 217 8.16 19.65 10.13
CA PRO A 217 7.53 20.28 11.30
C PRO A 217 6.21 19.60 11.66
N GLY A 218 5.93 19.42 12.95
CA GLY A 218 4.69 18.82 13.45
C GLY A 218 4.70 17.30 13.53
N PHE A 219 5.69 16.59 12.94
CA PHE A 219 5.77 15.13 13.09
C PHE A 219 6.04 14.72 14.55
N GLY A 220 7.09 15.29 15.15
CA GLY A 220 7.48 14.96 16.53
C GLY A 220 6.47 15.41 17.57
N THR A 221 5.76 16.50 17.32
CA THR A 221 4.70 17.03 18.20
C THR A 221 3.33 16.37 17.99
N GLY A 222 3.22 15.51 16.97
CA GLY A 222 2.02 14.74 16.72
C GLY A 222 0.84 15.54 16.18
N ASP A 223 1.10 16.65 15.51
CA ASP A 223 0.04 17.53 14.99
C ASP A 223 -0.65 16.93 13.76
N TRP A 224 -0.04 15.94 13.14
CA TRP A 224 -0.54 15.23 11.97
C TRP A 224 0.05 13.80 11.85
N TRP A 225 -0.51 13.03 10.94
CA TRP A 225 -0.02 11.71 10.55
C TRP A 225 -0.16 11.49 9.04
N VAL A 226 0.64 10.56 8.50
CA VAL A 226 0.57 10.20 7.08
C VAL A 226 -0.70 9.37 6.84
N GLN A 227 -1.53 9.84 5.90
CA GLN A 227 -2.74 9.14 5.50
C GLN A 227 -3.21 9.67 4.15
N ASP A 228 -3.41 8.78 3.17
CA ASP A 228 -3.99 9.15 1.88
C ASP A 228 -5.38 9.78 2.06
N LEU A 229 -5.70 10.78 1.24
CA LEU A 229 -6.99 11.45 1.33
C LEU A 229 -8.17 10.48 1.19
N ALA A 230 -8.10 9.49 0.26
CA ALA A 230 -9.15 8.48 0.14
C ALA A 230 -9.27 7.63 1.42
N ALA A 231 -8.15 7.25 2.04
CA ALA A 231 -8.15 6.51 3.30
C ALA A 231 -8.71 7.31 4.49
N SER A 232 -8.77 8.64 4.37
CA SER A 232 -9.34 9.53 5.40
C SER A 232 -10.86 9.67 5.31
N LEU A 233 -11.46 9.40 4.15
CA LEU A 233 -12.88 9.62 3.90
C LEU A 233 -13.80 8.77 4.78
N PRO A 234 -13.53 7.47 5.02
CA PRO A 234 -14.43 6.63 5.82
C PRO A 234 -14.71 7.18 7.21
N ALA A 235 -13.68 7.67 7.93
CA ALA A 235 -13.87 8.26 9.25
C ALA A 235 -14.62 9.59 9.19
N ARG A 236 -14.44 10.39 8.12
CA ARG A 236 -15.16 11.65 7.91
C ARG A 236 -16.67 11.45 7.73
N LEU A 237 -17.10 10.34 7.11
CA LEU A 237 -18.51 10.01 6.90
C LEU A 237 -19.27 9.78 8.22
N LEU A 238 -18.58 9.44 9.30
CA LEU A 238 -19.20 9.31 10.62
C LEU A 238 -19.40 10.66 11.35
N GLY A 239 -18.82 11.75 10.83
CA GLY A 239 -19.00 13.09 11.37
C GLY A 239 -18.44 13.28 12.79
N GLN A 240 -19.06 14.24 13.54
CA GLN A 240 -18.64 14.60 14.89
C GLN A 240 -19.24 13.67 15.94
N GLY A 241 -18.38 13.14 16.82
CA GLY A 241 -18.77 12.14 17.83
C GLY A 241 -19.53 12.69 19.03
N LYS A 242 -19.26 13.94 19.44
CA LYS A 242 -19.87 14.59 20.62
C LYS A 242 -19.86 13.71 21.88
N GLY A 243 -18.82 12.90 22.05
CA GLY A 243 -18.68 11.95 23.15
C GLY A 243 -19.41 10.60 22.96
N GLY A 244 -20.05 10.38 21.81
CA GLY A 244 -20.64 9.09 21.45
C GLY A 244 -19.58 8.00 21.28
N ARG A 245 -19.99 6.75 21.44
CA ARG A 245 -19.11 5.59 21.33
C ARG A 245 -18.90 5.16 19.88
N ALA A 246 -17.65 5.00 19.46
CA ALA A 246 -17.30 4.44 18.16
C ALA A 246 -16.46 3.16 18.30
N LEU A 247 -16.73 2.15 17.45
CA LEU A 247 -15.81 1.03 17.23
C LEU A 247 -15.05 1.24 15.93
N ASP A 248 -13.71 1.17 15.99
CA ASP A 248 -12.84 1.14 14.83
C ASP A 248 -12.31 -0.29 14.66
N LEU A 249 -12.83 -0.99 13.66
CA LEU A 249 -12.61 -2.41 13.45
C LEU A 249 -11.57 -2.62 12.34
N CYS A 250 -10.58 -3.49 12.60
CA CYS A 250 -9.36 -3.66 11.79
C CYS A 250 -8.48 -2.39 11.79
N ALA A 251 -8.43 -1.73 12.95
CA ALA A 251 -8.04 -0.34 13.15
C ALA A 251 -6.57 0.00 12.83
N ALA A 252 -5.65 -0.96 13.00
CA ALA A 252 -4.23 -0.67 12.92
C ALA A 252 -3.74 -0.36 11.49
N PRO A 253 -2.89 0.64 11.32
CA PRO A 253 -2.02 1.32 12.30
C PRO A 253 -2.63 2.55 13.02
N GLY A 254 -3.93 2.84 12.90
CA GLY A 254 -4.61 3.82 13.72
C GLY A 254 -4.93 5.15 13.05
N GLY A 255 -4.71 5.32 11.75
CA GLY A 255 -5.01 6.58 11.05
C GLY A 255 -6.47 7.01 11.18
N LYS A 256 -7.40 6.06 11.01
CA LYS A 256 -8.85 6.30 11.17
C LYS A 256 -9.25 6.43 12.63
N THR A 257 -8.62 5.66 13.54
CA THR A 257 -8.78 5.85 15.00
C THR A 257 -8.47 7.28 15.41
N MET A 258 -7.31 7.81 14.99
CA MET A 258 -6.89 9.17 15.30
C MET A 258 -7.88 10.20 14.77
N GLN A 259 -8.46 9.99 13.58
CA GLN A 259 -9.52 10.85 13.04
C GLN A 259 -10.79 10.80 13.89
N LEU A 260 -11.26 9.60 14.28
CA LEU A 260 -12.45 9.45 15.13
C LEU A 260 -12.27 10.16 16.46
N VAL A 261 -11.14 9.96 17.13
CA VAL A 261 -10.83 10.63 18.40
C VAL A 261 -10.76 12.15 18.21
N SER A 262 -10.09 12.64 17.15
CA SER A 262 -10.03 14.08 16.84
C SER A 262 -11.41 14.68 16.55
N ALA A 263 -12.34 13.87 16.03
CA ALA A 263 -13.73 14.25 15.80
C ALA A 263 -14.62 14.13 17.07
N GLY A 264 -14.04 13.81 18.22
CA GLY A 264 -14.75 13.76 19.52
C GLY A 264 -15.52 12.46 19.79
N TRP A 265 -15.14 11.34 19.15
CA TRP A 265 -15.66 10.02 19.47
C TRP A 265 -14.90 9.38 20.65
N ASP A 266 -15.63 8.66 21.52
CA ASP A 266 -15.04 7.70 22.46
C ASP A 266 -14.75 6.40 21.71
N ALA A 267 -13.51 6.25 21.23
CA ALA A 267 -13.14 5.20 20.30
C ALA A 267 -12.59 3.95 20.99
N VAL A 268 -13.10 2.77 20.58
CA VAL A 268 -12.53 1.46 20.87
C VAL A 268 -12.02 0.88 19.56
N SER A 269 -10.70 0.68 19.47
CA SER A 269 -10.00 0.23 18.27
C SER A 269 -9.57 -1.22 18.42
N VAL A 270 -10.01 -2.06 17.49
CA VAL A 270 -9.76 -3.51 17.53
C VAL A 270 -8.97 -3.95 16.29
N ASP A 271 -7.88 -4.68 16.49
CA ASP A 271 -7.12 -5.33 15.39
C ASP A 271 -6.61 -6.69 15.89
N GLN A 272 -6.57 -7.70 15.01
CA GLN A 272 -6.13 -9.05 15.38
C GLN A 272 -4.61 -9.18 15.61
N SER A 273 -3.81 -8.24 15.10
CA SER A 273 -2.35 -8.32 15.12
C SER A 273 -1.76 -7.51 16.27
N GLU A 274 -1.22 -8.15 17.29
CA GLU A 274 -0.53 -7.48 18.41
C GLU A 274 0.55 -6.52 17.92
N ARG A 275 1.40 -6.94 16.99
CA ARG A 275 2.42 -6.07 16.39
C ARG A 275 1.86 -4.83 15.72
N ARG A 276 0.66 -4.92 15.11
CA ARG A 276 0.00 -3.78 14.49
C ARG A 276 -0.65 -2.87 15.53
N THR A 277 -1.25 -3.44 16.59
CA THR A 277 -1.81 -2.66 17.71
C THR A 277 -0.73 -1.94 18.53
N GLU A 278 0.47 -2.50 18.68
CA GLU A 278 1.62 -1.78 19.24
C GLU A 278 1.93 -0.50 18.45
N ARG A 279 1.94 -0.57 17.11
CA ARG A 279 2.13 0.61 16.26
C ARG A 279 0.99 1.62 16.40
N LEU A 280 -0.26 1.13 16.54
CA LEU A 280 -1.42 1.99 16.81
C LEU A 280 -1.25 2.74 18.13
N ARG A 281 -0.87 2.05 19.22
CA ARG A 281 -0.59 2.67 20.54
C ARG A 281 0.50 3.73 20.44
N ALA A 282 1.60 3.43 19.76
CA ALA A 282 2.70 4.39 19.54
C ALA A 282 2.26 5.63 18.73
N ASN A 283 1.36 5.47 17.75
CA ASN A 283 0.81 6.58 17.00
C ASN A 283 -0.13 7.44 17.86
N LEU A 284 -0.98 6.84 18.69
CA LEU A 284 -1.83 7.56 19.64
C LEU A 284 -0.99 8.36 20.65
N GLU A 285 0.05 7.73 21.23
CA GLU A 285 0.98 8.39 22.14
C GLU A 285 1.67 9.58 21.47
N ARG A 286 2.22 9.41 20.26
CA ARG A 286 2.89 10.49 19.52
C ARG A 286 1.95 11.67 19.24
N THR A 287 0.69 11.40 18.94
CA THR A 287 -0.31 12.43 18.59
C THR A 287 -1.03 13.01 19.81
N GLY A 288 -0.77 12.49 21.03
CA GLY A 288 -1.46 12.90 22.24
C GLY A 288 -2.95 12.58 22.23
N LEU A 289 -3.38 11.61 21.41
CA LEU A 289 -4.76 11.15 21.32
C LEU A 289 -4.94 9.87 22.15
N SER A 290 -6.15 9.62 22.63
CA SER A 290 -6.44 8.47 23.48
C SER A 290 -7.63 7.67 22.96
N ALA A 291 -7.45 6.36 22.82
CA ALA A 291 -8.48 5.38 22.50
C ALA A 291 -8.25 4.09 23.29
N THR A 292 -9.29 3.31 23.51
CA THR A 292 -9.13 1.93 24.01
C THR A 292 -8.65 1.04 22.88
N VAL A 293 -7.49 0.36 23.05
CA VAL A 293 -6.91 -0.51 22.02
C VAL A 293 -6.97 -1.96 22.46
N VAL A 294 -7.64 -2.79 21.66
CA VAL A 294 -7.86 -4.22 21.90
C VAL A 294 -7.19 -5.04 20.80
N SER A 295 -6.37 -6.02 21.20
CA SER A 295 -5.82 -7.01 20.25
C SER A 295 -6.73 -8.24 20.30
N ALA A 296 -7.56 -8.44 19.26
CA ALA A 296 -8.50 -9.55 19.20
C ALA A 296 -8.93 -9.88 17.76
N ASN A 297 -9.27 -11.15 17.54
CA ASN A 297 -9.93 -11.57 16.31
C ASN A 297 -11.41 -11.20 16.39
N LEU A 298 -11.89 -10.38 15.46
CA LEU A 298 -13.29 -9.92 15.43
C LEU A 298 -14.31 -11.05 15.28
N LEU A 299 -13.92 -12.22 14.79
CA LEU A 299 -14.83 -13.39 14.73
C LEU A 299 -15.09 -14.00 16.10
N ASP A 300 -14.20 -13.78 17.07
CA ASP A 300 -14.29 -14.33 18.43
C ASP A 300 -14.56 -13.26 19.49
N TRP A 301 -14.28 -11.99 19.17
CA TRP A 301 -14.45 -10.84 20.08
C TRP A 301 -15.90 -10.30 20.03
N THR A 302 -16.34 -9.75 21.14
CA THR A 302 -17.61 -9.01 21.25
C THR A 302 -17.40 -7.79 22.13
N PRO A 303 -17.93 -6.61 21.78
CA PRO A 303 -17.86 -5.43 22.63
C PRO A 303 -18.69 -5.61 23.90
N ASP A 304 -18.30 -4.91 24.95
CA ASP A 304 -19.02 -4.88 26.24
C ASP A 304 -20.42 -4.23 26.15
N ARG A 305 -20.59 -3.32 25.17
CA ARG A 305 -21.88 -2.66 24.86
C ARG A 305 -21.89 -2.25 23.37
N ALA A 306 -23.11 -2.05 22.85
CA ALA A 306 -23.29 -1.54 21.48
C ALA A 306 -22.70 -0.15 21.30
N ALA A 307 -22.46 0.24 20.04
CA ALA A 307 -21.84 1.51 19.66
C ALA A 307 -22.78 2.37 18.82
N ASP A 308 -22.64 3.69 18.95
CA ASP A 308 -23.39 4.68 18.18
C ASP A 308 -22.87 4.80 16.75
N ALA A 309 -21.58 4.52 16.57
CA ALA A 309 -20.92 4.49 15.28
C ALA A 309 -19.93 3.32 15.16
N ILE A 310 -19.83 2.75 13.97
CA ILE A 310 -18.85 1.71 13.66
C ILE A 310 -18.15 2.05 12.35
N LEU A 311 -16.82 1.97 12.36
CA LEU A 311 -16.00 2.00 11.18
C LEU A 311 -15.39 0.61 10.99
N LEU A 312 -15.75 -0.06 9.91
CA LEU A 312 -15.20 -1.33 9.51
C LEU A 312 -14.28 -1.11 8.28
N ASP A 313 -12.99 -0.87 8.55
CA ASP A 313 -11.95 -0.84 7.49
C ASP A 313 -11.53 -2.30 7.21
N ALA A 314 -12.36 -2.99 6.42
CA ALA A 314 -12.31 -4.43 6.31
C ALA A 314 -10.99 -4.94 5.69
N PRO A 315 -10.44 -6.07 6.17
CA PRO A 315 -9.29 -6.69 5.55
C PRO A 315 -9.64 -7.04 4.11
N CYS A 316 -8.84 -6.57 3.15
CA CYS A 316 -9.12 -6.69 1.73
C CYS A 316 -7.86 -7.00 0.92
N SER A 317 -8.03 -7.21 -0.37
CA SER A 317 -6.93 -7.43 -1.32
C SER A 317 -5.98 -6.23 -1.43
N ALA A 318 -6.44 -5.06 -1.02
CA ALA A 318 -5.71 -3.79 -1.08
C ALA A 318 -5.25 -3.39 -2.50
N THR A 319 -5.94 -3.85 -3.53
CA THR A 319 -5.58 -3.55 -4.92
C THR A 319 -5.66 -2.07 -5.26
N GLY A 320 -6.45 -1.29 -4.52
CA GLY A 320 -6.58 0.16 -4.71
C GLY A 320 -5.38 0.99 -4.28
N ILE A 321 -4.49 0.45 -3.42
CA ILE A 321 -3.28 1.16 -2.98
C ILE A 321 -2.02 0.83 -3.80
N PHE A 322 -2.20 0.23 -4.99
CA PHE A 322 -1.10 -0.25 -5.84
C PHE A 322 -0.05 0.84 -6.15
N ARG A 323 -0.45 2.10 -6.22
CA ARG A 323 0.45 3.22 -6.46
C ARG A 323 1.46 3.44 -5.31
N ARG A 324 1.11 3.05 -4.07
CA ARG A 324 1.98 3.07 -2.87
C ARG A 324 2.64 1.73 -2.65
N HIS A 325 1.89 0.65 -2.86
CA HIS A 325 2.28 -0.73 -2.63
C HIS A 325 2.18 -1.54 -3.93
N PRO A 326 3.16 -1.36 -4.85
CA PRO A 326 3.09 -2.00 -6.17
C PRO A 326 3.14 -3.53 -6.13
N ASP A 327 3.48 -4.13 -5.00
CA ASP A 327 3.47 -5.57 -4.79
C ASP A 327 2.06 -6.18 -4.86
N VAL A 328 1.01 -5.42 -4.54
CA VAL A 328 -0.36 -5.96 -4.47
C VAL A 328 -0.86 -6.50 -5.81
N ILE A 329 -0.53 -5.83 -6.92
CA ILE A 329 -0.97 -6.25 -8.25
C ILE A 329 -0.24 -7.51 -8.78
N HIS A 330 0.83 -7.94 -8.12
CA HIS A 330 1.62 -9.12 -8.49
C HIS A 330 1.36 -10.33 -7.61
N ARG A 331 0.79 -10.15 -6.42
CA ARG A 331 0.56 -11.22 -5.45
C ARG A 331 -0.90 -11.56 -5.20
N VAL A 332 -1.82 -10.67 -5.60
CA VAL A 332 -3.26 -10.85 -5.39
C VAL A 332 -3.91 -11.47 -6.63
N GLY A 333 -4.65 -12.56 -6.42
CA GLY A 333 -5.39 -13.23 -7.47
C GLY A 333 -6.85 -13.50 -7.10
N PRO A 334 -7.68 -13.96 -8.03
CA PRO A 334 -9.12 -14.15 -7.84
C PRO A 334 -9.51 -15.01 -6.63
N ARG A 335 -8.72 -16.06 -6.34
CA ARG A 335 -8.97 -16.92 -5.18
C ARG A 335 -8.85 -16.15 -3.86
N GLN A 336 -7.79 -15.35 -3.69
CA GLN A 336 -7.59 -14.57 -2.47
C GLN A 336 -8.67 -13.49 -2.33
N ILE A 337 -9.11 -12.87 -3.44
CA ILE A 337 -10.21 -11.90 -3.44
C ILE A 337 -11.50 -12.56 -2.93
N ALA A 338 -11.84 -13.77 -3.41
CA ALA A 338 -13.01 -14.50 -2.97
C ALA A 338 -12.94 -14.87 -1.47
N GLU A 339 -11.80 -15.39 -1.00
CA GLU A 339 -11.59 -15.74 0.42
C GLU A 339 -11.75 -14.50 1.33
N LEU A 340 -11.24 -13.33 0.89
CA LEU A 340 -11.40 -12.06 1.62
C LEU A 340 -12.83 -11.56 1.60
N ALA A 341 -13.54 -11.68 0.48
CA ALA A 341 -14.94 -11.30 0.36
C ALA A 341 -15.84 -12.11 1.32
N GLU A 342 -15.59 -13.41 1.48
CA GLU A 342 -16.29 -14.25 2.47
C GLU A 342 -16.02 -13.79 3.92
N LEU A 343 -14.78 -13.43 4.22
CA LEU A 343 -14.42 -12.90 5.55
C LEU A 343 -15.12 -11.55 5.81
N GLN A 344 -15.11 -10.65 4.81
CA GLN A 344 -15.74 -9.35 4.88
C GLN A 344 -17.24 -9.44 5.16
N ALA A 345 -17.95 -10.37 4.50
CA ALA A 345 -19.37 -10.61 4.76
C ALA A 345 -19.64 -10.97 6.24
N LYS A 346 -18.84 -11.86 6.81
CA LYS A 346 -18.93 -12.27 8.22
C LYS A 346 -18.65 -11.11 9.18
N LEU A 347 -17.62 -10.30 8.87
CA LEU A 347 -17.25 -9.15 9.70
C LEU A 347 -18.31 -8.04 9.64
N LEU A 348 -18.89 -7.81 8.47
CA LEU A 348 -19.95 -6.81 8.28
C LEU A 348 -21.22 -7.19 9.08
N ASP A 349 -21.65 -8.45 9.03
CA ASP A 349 -22.81 -8.92 9.81
C ASP A 349 -22.56 -8.75 11.32
N ARG A 350 -21.38 -9.14 11.82
CA ARG A 350 -21.05 -8.95 13.23
C ARG A 350 -21.00 -7.48 13.64
N ALA A 351 -20.44 -6.62 12.80
CA ALA A 351 -20.39 -5.19 13.06
C ALA A 351 -21.80 -4.59 13.17
N LEU A 352 -22.73 -4.99 12.30
CA LEU A 352 -24.13 -4.57 12.35
C LEU A 352 -24.86 -5.04 13.62
N ASP A 353 -24.53 -6.22 14.15
CA ASP A 353 -25.08 -6.71 15.43
C ASP A 353 -24.66 -5.84 16.62
N TRP A 354 -23.48 -5.20 16.55
CA TRP A 354 -22.95 -4.33 17.61
C TRP A 354 -23.38 -2.86 17.49
N LEU A 355 -24.09 -2.51 16.41
CA LEU A 355 -24.58 -1.15 16.19
C LEU A 355 -25.93 -0.92 16.92
N THR A 356 -26.05 0.23 17.60
CA THR A 356 -27.30 0.67 18.20
C THR A 356 -28.37 0.98 17.13
N PRO A 357 -29.66 0.84 17.41
CA PRO A 357 -30.72 1.41 16.56
C PRO A 357 -30.49 2.92 16.36
N GLY A 358 -30.62 3.39 15.13
CA GLY A 358 -30.26 4.77 14.73
C GLY A 358 -28.76 5.05 14.57
N GLY A 359 -27.90 4.09 14.88
CA GLY A 359 -26.45 4.21 14.71
C GLY A 359 -26.02 4.12 13.26
N ASN A 360 -24.80 4.58 12.99
CA ASN A 360 -24.19 4.58 11.66
C ASN A 360 -22.99 3.63 11.58
N LEU A 361 -22.90 2.88 10.49
CA LEU A 361 -21.73 2.07 10.15
C LEU A 361 -21.13 2.52 8.81
N VAL A 362 -19.82 2.75 8.78
CA VAL A 362 -19.09 2.89 7.53
C VAL A 362 -18.32 1.60 7.26
N TYR A 363 -18.68 0.91 6.18
CA TYR A 363 -17.91 -0.17 5.60
C TYR A 363 -16.92 0.43 4.61
N ALA A 364 -15.64 0.05 4.68
CA ALA A 364 -14.62 0.54 3.76
C ALA A 364 -13.63 -0.56 3.37
N THR A 365 -13.17 -0.49 2.12
CA THR A 365 -12.07 -1.31 1.59
C THR A 365 -11.18 -0.48 0.68
N CYS A 366 -9.86 -0.66 0.78
CA CYS A 366 -8.90 -0.11 -0.17
C CYS A 366 -8.70 -1.03 -1.38
N SER A 367 -9.80 -1.49 -1.96
CA SER A 367 -9.83 -2.46 -3.06
C SER A 367 -10.52 -1.89 -4.29
N LEU A 368 -10.01 -2.24 -5.48
CA LEU A 368 -10.66 -1.99 -6.77
C LEU A 368 -11.56 -3.16 -7.21
N GLU A 369 -11.67 -4.20 -6.40
CA GLU A 369 -12.44 -5.39 -6.73
C GLU A 369 -13.89 -5.23 -6.25
N PRO A 370 -14.90 -5.30 -7.15
CA PRO A 370 -16.31 -5.13 -6.76
C PRO A 370 -16.82 -6.16 -5.76
N GLN A 371 -16.22 -7.35 -5.75
CA GLN A 371 -16.55 -8.42 -4.80
C GLN A 371 -16.28 -8.00 -3.34
N GLU A 372 -15.36 -7.06 -3.14
CA GLU A 372 -14.97 -6.53 -1.83
C GLU A 372 -15.62 -5.19 -1.52
N GLY A 373 -16.42 -4.66 -2.42
CA GLY A 373 -17.12 -3.37 -2.31
C GLY A 373 -18.62 -3.51 -2.55
N GLU A 374 -19.04 -3.18 -3.75
CA GLU A 374 -20.44 -3.09 -4.17
C GLU A 374 -21.21 -4.38 -3.89
N ALA A 375 -20.64 -5.53 -4.24
CA ALA A 375 -21.28 -6.83 -4.05
C ALA A 375 -21.51 -7.17 -2.56
N GLN A 376 -20.63 -6.69 -1.65
CA GLN A 376 -20.82 -6.88 -0.20
C GLN A 376 -22.05 -6.13 0.29
N ILE A 377 -22.24 -4.90 -0.15
CA ILE A 377 -23.35 -4.06 0.27
C ILE A 377 -24.65 -4.59 -0.32
N GLU A 378 -24.68 -4.94 -1.61
CA GLU A 378 -25.86 -5.53 -2.24
C GLU A 378 -26.32 -6.81 -1.53
N ALA A 379 -25.39 -7.75 -1.31
CA ALA A 379 -25.69 -8.99 -0.62
C ALA A 379 -26.10 -8.78 0.85
N MET A 380 -25.54 -7.81 1.54
CA MET A 380 -25.87 -7.45 2.92
C MET A 380 -27.30 -6.89 2.97
N LEU A 381 -27.65 -5.92 2.13
CA LEU A 381 -29.00 -5.32 2.09
C LEU A 381 -30.09 -6.35 1.75
N ALA A 382 -29.76 -7.37 0.96
CA ALA A 382 -30.70 -8.46 0.65
C ALA A 382 -31.03 -9.35 1.85
N ARG A 383 -30.17 -9.41 2.89
CA ARG A 383 -30.36 -10.28 4.08
C ARG A 383 -30.64 -9.54 5.40
N ARG A 384 -30.41 -8.21 5.45
CA ARG A 384 -30.56 -7.38 6.67
C ARG A 384 -31.55 -6.26 6.39
N SER A 385 -32.85 -6.57 6.58
CA SER A 385 -33.95 -5.63 6.28
C SER A 385 -34.00 -4.43 7.22
N GLU A 386 -33.35 -4.50 8.39
CA GLU A 386 -33.22 -3.43 9.38
C GLU A 386 -32.08 -2.46 9.09
N VAL A 387 -31.39 -2.64 7.96
CA VAL A 387 -30.25 -1.78 7.57
C VAL A 387 -30.52 -1.15 6.21
N ARG A 388 -30.20 0.12 6.08
CA ARG A 388 -30.31 0.86 4.82
C ARG A 388 -29.06 1.68 4.56
N LEU A 389 -28.84 2.05 3.31
CA LEU A 389 -27.86 3.07 2.94
C LEU A 389 -28.33 4.45 3.45
N ALA A 390 -27.43 5.16 4.12
CA ALA A 390 -27.66 6.54 4.54
C ALA A 390 -27.17 7.50 3.46
N GLU A 391 -27.83 8.64 3.31
CA GLU A 391 -27.44 9.66 2.34
C GLU A 391 -26.11 10.31 2.75
N ILE A 392 -25.23 10.49 1.78
CA ILE A 392 -23.95 11.18 1.98
C ILE A 392 -24.12 12.62 1.51
N ASP A 393 -23.85 13.57 2.40
CA ASP A 393 -23.79 14.99 2.03
C ASP A 393 -22.59 15.24 1.12
N ALA A 394 -22.86 15.48 -0.16
CA ALA A 394 -21.81 15.78 -1.14
C ALA A 394 -21.02 17.05 -0.81
N ALA A 395 -21.59 18.00 -0.08
CA ALA A 395 -20.92 19.22 0.33
C ALA A 395 -19.85 18.99 1.42
N ALA A 396 -19.94 17.87 2.13
CA ALA A 396 -18.94 17.43 3.12
C ALA A 396 -17.74 16.71 2.50
N LEU A 397 -17.81 16.39 1.20
CA LEU A 397 -16.74 15.69 0.49
C LEU A 397 -15.74 16.69 -0.11
N PRO A 398 -14.47 16.28 -0.30
CA PRO A 398 -13.50 17.06 -1.08
C PRO A 398 -14.03 17.33 -2.50
N GLU A 399 -13.73 18.51 -3.03
CA GLU A 399 -14.07 18.87 -4.41
C GLU A 399 -13.54 17.82 -5.41
N GLY A 400 -14.40 17.38 -6.32
CA GLY A 400 -14.09 16.34 -7.31
C GLY A 400 -14.31 14.90 -6.82
N ILE A 401 -14.75 14.71 -5.58
CA ILE A 401 -15.23 13.42 -5.07
C ILE A 401 -16.75 13.48 -4.96
N VAL A 402 -17.42 12.58 -5.64
CA VAL A 402 -18.89 12.51 -5.67
C VAL A 402 -19.36 11.12 -5.19
N PRO A 403 -20.53 11.03 -4.57
CA PRO A 403 -21.15 9.73 -4.29
C PRO A 403 -21.34 8.94 -5.59
N SER A 404 -21.02 7.65 -5.57
CA SER A 404 -21.21 6.73 -6.70
C SER A 404 -22.63 6.14 -6.76
N GLY A 405 -23.42 6.38 -5.71
CA GLY A 405 -24.81 6.00 -5.53
C GLY A 405 -25.31 6.47 -4.17
N THR A 406 -26.55 6.15 -3.81
CA THR A 406 -27.05 6.44 -2.47
C THR A 406 -26.15 5.79 -1.43
N GLY A 407 -25.54 6.60 -0.56
CA GLY A 407 -24.73 6.13 0.55
C GLY A 407 -23.40 5.46 0.19
N THR A 408 -22.93 5.55 -1.05
CA THR A 408 -21.66 4.92 -1.47
C THR A 408 -20.71 5.91 -2.15
N ILE A 409 -19.42 5.70 -1.96
CA ILE A 409 -18.35 6.40 -2.68
C ILE A 409 -17.38 5.36 -3.22
N ARG A 410 -16.98 5.55 -4.49
CA ARG A 410 -15.93 4.79 -5.13
C ARG A 410 -14.87 5.75 -5.67
N THR A 411 -13.64 5.65 -5.17
CA THR A 411 -12.49 6.31 -5.80
C THR A 411 -11.75 5.31 -6.70
N LEU A 412 -11.42 5.76 -7.89
CA LEU A 412 -10.75 4.95 -8.92
C LEU A 412 -9.45 5.61 -9.35
N PRO A 413 -8.53 4.89 -10.00
CA PRO A 413 -7.47 5.50 -10.79
C PRO A 413 -8.04 6.58 -11.71
N GLY A 414 -7.46 7.78 -11.67
CA GLY A 414 -8.00 8.95 -12.38
C GLY A 414 -8.75 9.95 -11.48
N THR A 415 -9.30 9.51 -10.33
CA THR A 415 -9.92 10.44 -9.37
C THR A 415 -8.88 11.45 -8.88
N LEU A 416 -9.18 12.75 -9.02
CA LEU A 416 -8.28 13.87 -8.71
C LEU A 416 -6.90 13.77 -9.40
N ALA A 417 -6.85 13.29 -10.64
CA ALA A 417 -5.60 13.09 -11.38
C ALA A 417 -4.77 14.38 -11.49
N ALA A 418 -5.41 15.53 -11.74
CA ALA A 418 -4.76 16.85 -11.84
C ALA A 418 -4.07 17.27 -10.52
N GLN A 419 -4.52 16.76 -9.38
CA GLN A 419 -3.96 17.03 -8.06
C GLN A 419 -2.99 15.91 -7.58
N GLY A 420 -2.66 14.94 -8.45
CA GLY A 420 -1.75 13.83 -8.14
C GLY A 420 -2.46 12.53 -7.75
N GLY A 421 -3.77 12.44 -7.98
CA GLY A 421 -4.57 11.23 -7.81
C GLY A 421 -4.87 10.85 -6.35
N LEU A 422 -5.63 9.78 -6.18
CA LEU A 422 -5.98 9.15 -4.91
C LEU A 422 -5.72 7.65 -4.95
N ASP A 423 -5.71 7.01 -3.78
CA ASP A 423 -5.83 5.55 -3.70
C ASP A 423 -7.26 5.11 -4.07
N GLY A 424 -7.39 3.91 -4.62
CA GLY A 424 -8.68 3.31 -4.93
C GLY A 424 -9.35 2.81 -3.64
N PHE A 425 -10.55 3.29 -3.40
CA PHE A 425 -11.34 2.91 -2.21
C PHE A 425 -12.79 2.67 -2.59
N PHE A 426 -13.44 1.79 -1.87
CA PHE A 426 -14.88 1.72 -1.75
C PHE A 426 -15.29 2.02 -0.32
N MET A 427 -16.37 2.76 -0.14
CA MET A 427 -16.99 2.98 1.17
C MET A 427 -18.50 3.10 1.04
N ALA A 428 -19.19 2.60 2.05
CA ALA A 428 -20.65 2.69 2.17
C ALA A 428 -21.03 3.15 3.58
N LEU A 429 -21.91 4.13 3.65
CA LEU A 429 -22.51 4.62 4.89
C LEU A 429 -23.86 3.93 5.08
N LEU A 430 -23.99 3.20 6.17
CA LEU A 430 -25.13 2.39 6.54
C LEU A 430 -25.76 2.93 7.83
N THR A 431 -27.09 2.87 7.93
CA THR A 431 -27.81 3.16 9.17
C THR A 431 -28.67 1.96 9.54
N LYS A 432 -28.70 1.63 10.83
CA LYS A 432 -29.58 0.60 11.40
C LYS A 432 -30.85 1.26 11.89
N ASP A 433 -32.03 0.77 11.46
CA ASP A 433 -33.33 1.24 11.89
C ASP A 433 -33.68 0.82 13.31
#